data_cbcb24d1f42161a86e38d159207bde65
#
_entry.id   cbcb24d1f42161a86e38d159207bde65
#
_cell.length_a   1.000
_cell.length_b   1.000
_cell.length_c   1.000
_cell.angle_alpha   90.00
_cell.angle_beta   90.00
_cell.angle_gamma   90.00
#
_symmetry.space_group_name_H-M   'P 1'
#
loop_
_entity.id
_entity.type
_entity.pdbx_description
1 polymer ?
#
loop_
_entity_poly.entity_id
_entity_poly.type
_entity_poly.pdbx_seq_one_letter_code
_entity_poly.pdbx_strand_id
1 'polypeptide(L)'
;LMQELSALPQVKSFTDTNFKPQHHVDPMAIFTNVEWEGKPLDTKVDFHLYGTDHRFGETFDLKMLMGRWWTEGNELSVVLNESAVRAMGLQDPVGSIIRMPWWSDFSVIKEYEIVGVVNDFHALSFRESIHPMLFIPSGGLVNNLYIRVIPGEEGNIAHHITELLP
;
A
#
# COMPACT_ATOMS: atom_id res chain seq x y z
N LEU A 1 14.77 -15.20 -6.03
CA LEU A 1 14.21 -14.19 -6.92
C LEU A 1 14.46 -12.76 -6.41
N MET A 2 14.03 -12.38 -5.18
CA MET A 2 14.18 -11.00 -4.66
C MET A 2 15.64 -10.55 -4.59
N GLN A 3 16.53 -11.42 -4.10
CA GLN A 3 17.97 -11.13 -4.04
C GLN A 3 18.58 -10.98 -5.43
N GLU A 4 18.13 -11.77 -6.37
CA GLU A 4 18.59 -11.73 -7.76
C GLU A 4 18.12 -10.44 -8.45
N LEU A 5 16.85 -10.04 -8.25
CA LEU A 5 16.33 -8.77 -8.76
C LEU A 5 17.11 -7.58 -8.21
N SER A 6 17.46 -7.59 -6.91
CA SER A 6 18.27 -6.52 -6.29
C SER A 6 19.68 -6.41 -6.86
N ALA A 7 20.20 -7.49 -7.46
CA ALA A 7 21.54 -7.52 -8.06
C ALA A 7 21.56 -7.03 -9.50
N LEU A 8 20.41 -6.88 -10.16
CA LEU A 8 20.32 -6.46 -11.55
C LEU A 8 20.42 -4.94 -11.68
N PRO A 9 21.43 -4.39 -12.36
CA PRO A 9 21.62 -2.95 -12.47
C PRO A 9 20.50 -2.24 -13.25
N GLN A 10 19.73 -2.98 -14.04
CA GLN A 10 18.59 -2.49 -14.80
C GLN A 10 17.32 -2.34 -13.95
N VAL A 11 17.25 -2.98 -12.78
CA VAL A 11 16.13 -2.92 -11.86
C VAL A 11 16.31 -1.71 -10.93
N LYS A 12 15.39 -0.76 -10.99
CA LYS A 12 15.39 0.41 -10.12
C LYS A 12 14.79 0.11 -8.76
N SER A 13 13.65 -0.57 -8.75
CA SER A 13 12.96 -1.01 -7.55
C SER A 13 11.97 -2.12 -7.90
N PHE A 14 11.48 -2.82 -6.90
CA PHE A 14 10.41 -3.81 -7.06
C PHE A 14 9.61 -3.89 -5.76
N THR A 15 8.37 -4.34 -5.86
CA THR A 15 7.47 -4.48 -4.72
C THR A 15 6.53 -5.66 -4.88
N ASP A 16 6.27 -6.32 -3.77
CA ASP A 16 5.20 -7.30 -3.65
C ASP A 16 3.94 -6.65 -3.13
N THR A 17 2.82 -6.87 -3.81
CA THR A 17 1.56 -6.28 -3.40
C THR A 17 0.35 -7.05 -3.95
N ASN A 18 -0.81 -6.89 -3.31
CA ASN A 18 -2.08 -7.27 -3.88
C ASN A 18 -2.69 -6.16 -4.78
N PHE A 19 -2.06 -4.98 -4.82
CA PHE A 19 -2.48 -3.88 -5.66
C PHE A 19 -2.36 -4.22 -7.15
N LYS A 20 -3.38 -3.89 -7.96
CA LYS A 20 -3.43 -4.14 -9.42
C LYS A 20 -3.85 -2.86 -10.14
N PRO A 21 -2.91 -2.02 -10.60
CA PRO A 21 -3.26 -0.91 -11.48
C PRO A 21 -3.72 -1.47 -12.82
N GLN A 22 -4.84 -1.01 -13.37
CA GLN A 22 -5.37 -1.27 -14.73
C GLN A 22 -6.63 -2.15 -14.84
N HIS A 23 -6.98 -2.99 -13.90
CA HIS A 23 -8.26 -3.69 -13.91
C HIS A 23 -8.89 -3.46 -12.55
N HIS A 24 -10.20 -3.24 -12.47
CA HIS A 24 -10.95 -3.07 -11.22
C HIS A 24 -10.09 -3.40 -10.01
N VAL A 25 -9.49 -2.36 -9.40
CA VAL A 25 -8.56 -2.58 -8.30
C VAL A 25 -9.41 -3.09 -7.14
N ASP A 26 -9.54 -4.41 -7.06
CA ASP A 26 -10.12 -5.00 -5.89
C ASP A 26 -9.15 -4.76 -4.74
N PRO A 27 -9.49 -3.92 -3.77
CA PRO A 27 -8.69 -3.83 -2.55
C PRO A 27 -8.65 -5.21 -1.91
N MET A 28 -7.64 -5.48 -1.10
CA MET A 28 -7.59 -6.72 -0.31
C MET A 28 -8.85 -6.86 0.55
N ALA A 29 -9.35 -5.74 1.05
CA ALA A 29 -10.62 -5.61 1.75
C ALA A 29 -11.13 -4.17 1.71
N ILE A 30 -12.44 -3.99 1.91
CA ILE A 30 -13.04 -2.68 2.20
C ILE A 30 -13.47 -2.71 3.67
N PHE A 31 -12.88 -1.83 4.48
CA PHE A 31 -13.20 -1.70 5.87
C PHE A 31 -14.08 -0.48 6.13
N THR A 32 -15.26 -0.71 6.72
CA THR A 32 -16.18 0.32 7.16
C THR A 32 -16.13 0.58 8.67
N ASN A 33 -15.46 -0.32 9.40
CA ASN A 33 -15.37 -0.34 10.86
C ASN A 33 -13.97 0.03 11.37
N VAL A 34 -13.30 0.95 10.68
CA VAL A 34 -12.05 1.56 11.17
C VAL A 34 -12.40 2.59 12.22
N GLU A 35 -11.72 2.51 13.38
CA GLU A 35 -11.90 3.43 14.50
C GLU A 35 -10.63 4.26 14.71
N TRP A 36 -10.82 5.56 15.02
CA TRP A 36 -9.73 6.50 15.33
C TRP A 36 -10.20 7.50 16.39
N GLU A 37 -9.26 8.16 17.03
CA GLU A 37 -9.56 9.18 18.02
C GLU A 37 -10.31 10.37 17.38
N GLY A 38 -11.39 10.79 18.00
CA GLY A 38 -12.23 11.89 17.51
C GLY A 38 -13.19 11.51 16.38
N LYS A 39 -13.32 10.23 16.01
CA LYS A 39 -14.30 9.79 15.02
C LYS A 39 -15.72 10.13 15.47
N PRO A 40 -16.51 10.88 14.67
CA PRO A 40 -17.92 11.11 14.97
C PRO A 40 -18.73 9.80 14.93
N LEU A 41 -19.71 9.64 15.83
CA LEU A 41 -20.47 8.40 16.02
C LEU A 41 -21.15 7.87 14.75
N ASP A 42 -21.64 8.78 13.90
CA ASP A 42 -22.36 8.42 12.67
C ASP A 42 -21.50 8.41 11.42
N THR A 43 -20.17 8.55 11.58
CA THR A 43 -19.25 8.57 10.44
C THR A 43 -19.03 7.16 9.90
N LYS A 44 -19.35 6.97 8.62
CA LYS A 44 -19.05 5.77 7.86
C LYS A 44 -18.12 6.12 6.70
N VAL A 45 -17.00 5.48 6.63
CA VAL A 45 -16.03 5.65 5.56
C VAL A 45 -15.61 4.27 5.07
N ASP A 46 -15.65 4.10 3.77
CA ASP A 46 -15.17 2.88 3.11
C ASP A 46 -13.67 3.04 2.83
N PHE A 47 -12.86 2.37 3.62
CA PHE A 47 -11.41 2.35 3.44
C PHE A 47 -10.98 1.15 2.61
N HIS A 48 -10.30 1.42 1.53
CA HIS A 48 -9.71 0.41 0.66
C HIS A 48 -8.34 -0.02 1.21
N LEU A 49 -8.24 -1.28 1.62
CA LEU A 49 -7.01 -1.83 2.21
C LEU A 49 -6.15 -2.49 1.14
N TYR A 50 -4.87 -2.17 1.14
CA TYR A 50 -3.85 -2.77 0.28
C TYR A 50 -2.71 -3.33 1.11
N GLY A 51 -2.41 -4.61 0.90
CA GLY A 51 -1.20 -5.25 1.42
C GLY A 51 -0.02 -4.96 0.50
N THR A 52 1.07 -4.42 1.04
CA THR A 52 2.26 -4.05 0.26
C THR A 52 3.53 -4.37 1.05
N ASP A 53 4.67 -4.33 0.40
CA ASP A 53 5.94 -4.23 1.08
C ASP A 53 6.37 -2.75 1.27
N HIS A 54 7.48 -2.54 1.95
CA HIS A 54 7.99 -1.20 2.27
C HIS A 54 8.53 -0.42 1.05
N ARG A 55 8.72 -1.10 -0.10
CA ARG A 55 9.22 -0.52 -1.36
C ARG A 55 8.11 -0.07 -2.31
N PHE A 56 6.86 -0.31 -1.94
CA PHE A 56 5.70 0.04 -2.77
C PHE A 56 5.73 1.50 -3.22
N GLY A 57 5.94 2.42 -2.27
CA GLY A 57 5.96 3.85 -2.57
C GLY A 57 7.05 4.25 -3.58
N GLU A 58 8.24 3.68 -3.45
CA GLU A 58 9.35 3.90 -4.39
C GLU A 58 9.04 3.30 -5.77
N THR A 59 8.53 2.07 -5.79
CA THR A 59 8.23 1.35 -7.04
C THR A 59 7.17 2.07 -7.86
N PHE A 60 6.12 2.60 -7.23
CA PHE A 60 5.05 3.34 -7.88
C PHE A 60 5.28 4.86 -7.93
N ASP A 61 6.43 5.35 -7.46
CA ASP A 61 6.79 6.78 -7.46
C ASP A 61 5.78 7.65 -6.70
N LEU A 62 5.28 7.13 -5.56
CA LEU A 62 4.33 7.85 -4.74
C LEU A 62 5.06 8.90 -3.90
N LYS A 63 4.55 10.13 -3.93
CA LYS A 63 5.12 11.21 -3.15
C LYS A 63 4.69 11.09 -1.69
N MET A 64 5.64 10.88 -0.79
CA MET A 64 5.41 10.99 0.65
C MET A 64 5.21 12.45 1.02
N LEU A 65 4.08 12.76 1.65
CA LEU A 65 3.71 14.11 2.10
C LEU A 65 4.09 14.33 3.56
N MET A 66 3.90 13.31 4.39
CA MET A 66 4.24 13.33 5.82
C MET A 66 4.78 11.97 6.23
N GLY A 67 5.70 11.95 7.20
CA GLY A 67 6.25 10.72 7.76
C GLY A 67 7.08 9.91 6.76
N ARG A 68 6.92 8.60 6.79
CA ARG A 68 7.71 7.64 5.99
C ARG A 68 6.93 6.35 5.74
N TRP A 69 7.39 5.51 4.82
CA TRP A 69 7.01 4.11 4.76
C TRP A 69 7.56 3.37 5.98
N TRP A 70 6.90 2.27 6.35
CA TRP A 70 7.42 1.39 7.42
C TRP A 70 8.73 0.75 6.98
N THR A 71 9.46 0.26 7.95
CA THR A 71 10.63 -0.60 7.74
C THR A 71 10.24 -2.06 7.92
N GLU A 72 11.04 -2.96 7.36
CA GLU A 72 10.85 -4.40 7.52
C GLU A 72 10.72 -4.78 9.01
N GLY A 73 9.79 -5.68 9.34
CA GLY A 73 9.51 -6.10 10.71
C GLY A 73 8.50 -5.25 11.48
N ASN A 74 8.01 -4.14 10.91
CA ASN A 74 7.00 -3.30 11.57
C ASN A 74 5.58 -3.59 11.04
N GLU A 75 4.99 -4.69 11.52
CA GLU A 75 3.73 -5.24 10.99
C GLU A 75 2.47 -4.45 11.38
N LEU A 76 2.53 -3.58 12.39
CA LEU A 76 1.40 -2.78 12.88
C LEU A 76 1.51 -1.30 12.46
N SER A 77 2.06 -1.06 11.29
CA SER A 77 2.12 0.26 10.67
C SER A 77 1.11 0.40 9.55
N VAL A 78 0.64 1.62 9.34
CA VAL A 78 -0.21 1.96 8.21
C VAL A 78 0.24 3.27 7.58
N VAL A 79 0.23 3.32 6.24
CA VAL A 79 0.37 4.55 5.46
C VAL A 79 -1.00 4.87 4.85
N LEU A 80 -1.39 6.14 4.92
CA LEU A 80 -2.65 6.64 4.38
C LEU A 80 -2.42 7.41 3.08
N ASN A 81 -3.45 7.51 2.23
CA ASN A 81 -3.47 8.57 1.23
C ASN A 81 -4.15 9.84 1.78
N GLU A 82 -4.05 10.97 1.06
CA GLU A 82 -4.67 12.24 1.47
C GLU A 82 -6.19 12.10 1.64
N SER A 83 -6.86 11.32 0.79
CA SER A 83 -8.29 11.08 0.85
C SER A 83 -8.70 10.40 2.16
N ALA A 84 -7.90 9.46 2.69
CA ALA A 84 -8.13 8.83 3.97
C ALA A 84 -7.98 9.84 5.13
N VAL A 85 -6.94 10.66 5.11
CA VAL A 85 -6.71 11.71 6.12
C VAL A 85 -7.88 12.70 6.14
N ARG A 86 -8.34 13.17 4.97
CA ARG A 86 -9.50 14.06 4.88
C ARG A 86 -10.78 13.41 5.39
N ALA A 87 -11.02 12.15 5.04
CA ALA A 87 -12.21 11.41 5.48
C ALA A 87 -12.23 11.19 7.00
N MET A 88 -11.07 11.06 7.63
CA MET A 88 -10.92 10.94 9.07
C MET A 88 -10.97 12.30 9.79
N GLY A 89 -10.74 13.42 9.08
CA GLY A 89 -10.66 14.75 9.68
C GLY A 89 -9.42 14.98 10.54
N LEU A 90 -8.35 14.19 10.32
CA LEU A 90 -7.12 14.28 11.09
C LEU A 90 -6.30 15.50 10.66
N GLN A 91 -5.81 16.28 11.65
CA GLN A 91 -4.90 17.41 11.41
C GLN A 91 -3.44 16.96 11.41
N ASP A 92 -3.05 16.15 12.41
CA ASP A 92 -1.72 15.59 12.59
C ASP A 92 -1.81 14.05 12.55
N PRO A 93 -1.88 13.43 11.37
CA PRO A 93 -2.15 12.01 11.25
C PRO A 93 -1.00 11.11 11.71
N VAL A 94 0.26 11.51 11.49
CA VAL A 94 1.45 10.68 11.79
C VAL A 94 1.63 10.53 13.30
N GLY A 95 1.74 9.27 13.76
CA GLY A 95 1.80 8.90 15.17
C GLY A 95 0.43 8.62 15.79
N SER A 96 -0.67 8.95 15.09
CA SER A 96 -2.01 8.57 15.56
C SER A 96 -2.26 7.08 15.41
N ILE A 97 -3.11 6.55 16.27
CA ILE A 97 -3.48 5.12 16.27
C ILE A 97 -4.86 4.94 15.63
N ILE A 98 -4.96 3.99 14.73
CA ILE A 98 -6.24 3.49 14.24
C ILE A 98 -6.46 2.05 14.67
N ARG A 99 -7.71 1.67 14.87
CA ARG A 99 -8.13 0.31 15.19
C ARG A 99 -8.96 -0.24 14.03
N MET A 100 -8.56 -1.40 13.54
CA MET A 100 -9.30 -2.07 12.46
C MET A 100 -9.11 -3.58 12.56
N PRO A 101 -9.97 -4.38 11.89
CA PRO A 101 -9.80 -5.82 11.82
C PRO A 101 -8.43 -6.20 11.27
N TRP A 102 -7.85 -7.25 11.84
CA TRP A 102 -6.63 -7.81 11.31
C TRP A 102 -6.92 -8.56 9.99
N TRP A 103 -6.17 -8.24 8.97
CA TRP A 103 -6.40 -8.74 7.63
C TRP A 103 -6.35 -10.29 7.50
N SER A 104 -5.62 -11.00 8.37
CA SER A 104 -5.56 -12.47 8.37
C SER A 104 -6.63 -13.13 9.25
N ASP A 105 -7.25 -12.36 10.15
CA ASP A 105 -8.36 -12.80 10.99
C ASP A 105 -9.24 -11.59 11.35
N PHE A 106 -10.30 -11.38 10.60
CA PHE A 106 -11.20 -10.24 10.76
C PHE A 106 -11.96 -10.22 12.10
N SER A 107 -11.92 -11.29 12.87
CA SER A 107 -12.49 -11.31 14.25
C SER A 107 -11.56 -10.61 15.27
N VAL A 108 -10.30 -10.42 14.93
CA VAL A 108 -9.30 -9.79 15.78
C VAL A 108 -9.13 -8.32 15.39
N ILE A 109 -9.35 -7.41 16.33
CA ILE A 109 -9.06 -5.98 16.13
C ILE A 109 -7.64 -5.70 16.60
N LYS A 110 -6.87 -5.01 15.75
CA LYS A 110 -5.51 -4.56 16.09
C LYS A 110 -5.39 -3.05 15.98
N GLU A 111 -4.42 -2.52 16.71
CA GLU A 111 -4.01 -1.12 16.68
C GLU A 111 -2.86 -0.97 15.68
N TYR A 112 -3.00 0.00 14.79
CA TYR A 112 -2.00 0.35 13.78
C TYR A 112 -1.57 1.79 13.97
N GLU A 113 -0.28 2.04 13.96
CA GLU A 113 0.27 3.39 13.98
C GLU A 113 0.29 3.96 12.55
N ILE A 114 -0.24 5.15 12.36
CA ILE A 114 -0.09 5.91 11.11
C ILE A 114 1.34 6.42 11.05
N VAL A 115 2.16 5.85 10.17
CA VAL A 115 3.58 6.20 10.03
C VAL A 115 3.86 7.15 8.87
N GLY A 116 2.91 7.31 7.96
CA GLY A 116 3.09 8.21 6.83
C GLY A 116 1.79 8.50 6.07
N VAL A 117 1.87 9.55 5.25
CA VAL A 117 0.81 9.97 4.34
C VAL A 117 1.41 10.19 2.95
N VAL A 118 0.83 9.53 1.95
CA VAL A 118 1.17 9.72 0.55
C VAL A 118 0.14 10.60 -0.15
N ASN A 119 0.55 11.22 -1.25
CA ASN A 119 -0.37 11.94 -2.11
C ASN A 119 -1.46 11.02 -2.67
N ASP A 120 -2.60 11.60 -2.96
CA ASP A 120 -3.63 10.91 -3.74
C ASP A 120 -3.10 10.55 -5.13
N PHE A 121 -3.42 9.36 -5.58
CA PHE A 121 -3.10 8.89 -6.93
C PHE A 121 -4.25 8.06 -7.49
N HIS A 122 -4.38 8.05 -8.80
CA HIS A 122 -5.41 7.27 -9.47
C HIS A 122 -4.97 5.79 -9.54
N ALA A 123 -5.48 5.01 -8.60
CA ALA A 123 -5.34 3.55 -8.60
C ALA A 123 -6.24 2.89 -9.65
N LEU A 124 -7.34 3.54 -9.95
CA LEU A 124 -8.39 3.14 -10.90
C LEU A 124 -8.37 4.04 -12.13
N SER A 125 -9.40 3.91 -12.98
CA SER A 125 -9.62 4.82 -14.10
C SER A 125 -9.67 6.28 -13.63
N PHE A 126 -9.14 7.21 -14.43
CA PHE A 126 -9.25 8.66 -14.20
C PHE A 126 -10.70 9.18 -14.12
N ARG A 127 -11.69 8.31 -14.38
CA ARG A 127 -13.12 8.63 -14.27
C ARG A 127 -13.69 8.35 -12.89
N GLU A 128 -12.96 7.68 -12.01
CA GLU A 128 -13.41 7.37 -10.67
C GLU A 128 -12.78 8.31 -9.64
N SER A 129 -13.54 8.61 -8.58
CA SER A 129 -13.01 9.38 -7.46
C SER A 129 -11.94 8.58 -6.72
N ILE A 130 -10.95 9.28 -6.20
CA ILE A 130 -9.91 8.65 -5.38
C ILE A 130 -10.52 8.26 -4.04
N HIS A 131 -10.46 6.97 -3.71
CA HIS A 131 -10.98 6.44 -2.46
C HIS A 131 -9.99 6.64 -1.31
N PRO A 132 -10.47 6.69 -0.05
CA PRO A 132 -9.64 6.53 1.13
C PRO A 132 -8.88 5.21 1.09
N MET A 133 -7.55 5.24 1.13
CA MET A 133 -6.69 4.07 1.00
C MET A 133 -5.83 3.89 2.24
N LEU A 134 -5.70 2.65 2.68
CA LEU A 134 -4.82 2.19 3.75
C LEU A 134 -3.82 1.20 3.16
N PHE A 135 -2.54 1.46 3.35
CA PHE A 135 -1.46 0.56 2.97
C PHE A 135 -0.86 -0.06 4.22
N ILE A 136 -0.82 -1.38 4.29
CA ILE A 136 -0.27 -2.13 5.43
C ILE A 136 0.76 -3.15 4.97
N PRO A 137 1.67 -3.58 5.84
CA PRO A 137 2.56 -4.70 5.57
C PRO A 137 1.77 -5.97 5.22
N SER A 138 2.06 -6.55 4.07
CA SER A 138 1.31 -7.68 3.51
C SER A 138 1.54 -9.02 4.22
N GLY A 139 2.56 -9.11 5.07
CA GLY A 139 2.92 -10.35 5.75
C GLY A 139 3.22 -11.54 4.80
N GLY A 140 3.52 -11.25 3.51
CA GLY A 140 3.82 -12.27 2.50
C GLY A 140 2.60 -12.81 1.73
N LEU A 141 1.38 -12.34 2.00
CA LEU A 141 0.18 -12.69 1.22
C LEU A 141 -0.02 -11.73 0.05
N VAL A 142 0.88 -11.79 -0.90
CA VAL A 142 0.88 -10.96 -2.10
C VAL A 142 0.88 -11.83 -3.34
N ASN A 143 0.18 -11.37 -4.36
CA ASN A 143 -0.03 -12.14 -5.59
C ASN A 143 0.64 -11.49 -6.80
N ASN A 144 1.19 -10.28 -6.65
CA ASN A 144 1.75 -9.55 -7.77
C ASN A 144 3.12 -8.98 -7.39
N LEU A 145 4.09 -9.23 -8.25
CA LEU A 145 5.41 -8.62 -8.21
C LEU A 145 5.48 -7.53 -9.29
N TYR A 146 5.69 -6.29 -8.89
CA TYR A 146 5.93 -5.18 -9.80
C TYR A 146 7.40 -4.82 -9.77
N ILE A 147 7.98 -4.67 -10.96
CA ILE A 147 9.40 -4.36 -11.13
C ILE A 147 9.51 -3.09 -11.95
N ARG A 148 10.14 -2.08 -11.38
CA ARG A 148 10.47 -0.84 -12.07
C ARG A 148 11.86 -0.97 -12.69
N VAL A 149 11.94 -0.85 -14.00
CA VAL A 149 13.19 -1.00 -14.74
C VAL A 149 13.64 0.32 -15.37
N ILE A 150 14.89 0.37 -15.82
CA ILE A 150 15.38 1.45 -16.66
C ILE A 150 14.63 1.41 -17.99
N PRO A 151 14.13 2.54 -18.53
CA PRO A 151 13.45 2.57 -19.81
C PRO A 151 14.27 1.94 -20.93
N GLY A 152 13.65 1.04 -21.70
CA GLY A 152 14.28 0.29 -22.79
C GLY A 152 14.83 -1.09 -22.39
N GLU A 153 14.85 -1.43 -21.10
CA GLU A 153 15.36 -2.71 -20.60
C GLU A 153 14.26 -3.74 -20.27
N GLU A 154 13.00 -3.42 -20.58
CA GLU A 154 11.83 -4.22 -20.20
C GLU A 154 11.92 -5.64 -20.79
N GLY A 155 12.32 -5.77 -22.06
CA GLY A 155 12.45 -7.06 -22.74
C GLY A 155 13.56 -7.93 -22.15
N ASN A 156 14.70 -7.33 -21.82
CA ASN A 156 15.84 -8.01 -21.25
C ASN A 156 15.52 -8.56 -19.85
N ILE A 157 14.85 -7.75 -19.03
CA ILE A 157 14.44 -8.17 -17.69
C ILE A 157 13.35 -9.23 -17.74
N ALA A 158 12.35 -9.10 -18.62
CA ALA A 158 11.31 -10.12 -18.79
C ALA A 158 11.90 -11.49 -19.16
N HIS A 159 12.87 -11.52 -20.08
CA HIS A 159 13.57 -12.76 -20.45
C HIS A 159 14.34 -13.35 -19.25
N HIS A 160 15.12 -12.52 -18.55
CA HIS A 160 15.88 -12.96 -17.39
C HIS A 160 15.00 -13.53 -16.27
N ILE A 161 13.85 -12.87 -15.98
CA ILE A 161 12.90 -13.36 -14.98
C ILE A 161 12.31 -14.72 -15.40
N THR A 162 12.03 -14.91 -16.71
CA THR A 162 11.51 -16.19 -17.21
C THR A 162 12.51 -17.33 -17.00
N GLU A 163 13.81 -17.06 -17.05
CA GLU A 163 14.86 -18.04 -16.76
C GLU A 163 15.00 -18.36 -15.25
N LEU A 164 14.60 -17.43 -14.37
CA LEU A 164 14.67 -17.60 -12.92
C LEU A 164 13.43 -18.27 -12.32
N LEU A 165 12.33 -18.30 -13.06
CA LEU A 165 11.11 -18.98 -12.64
C LEU A 165 11.17 -20.46 -13.04
N PRO A 166 10.86 -21.40 -12.12
CA PRO A 166 10.87 -22.82 -12.40
C PRO A 166 9.75 -23.23 -13.36
#